data_f43c52296ecc03a43003ffbd02005d36
#
_entry.id   f43c52296ecc03a43003ffbd02005d36
#
_cell.length_a   1.000
_cell.length_b   1.000
_cell.length_c   1.000
_cell.angle_alpha   90.00
_cell.angle_beta   90.00
_cell.angle_gamma   90.00
#
_symmetry.space_group_name_H-M   'P 1'
#
loop_
_entity.id
_entity.type
_entity.pdbx_description
1 polymer ?
#
loop_
_entity_poly.entity_id
_entity_poly.type
_entity_poly.pdbx_seq_one_letter_code
_entity_poly.pdbx_strand_id
1 'polypeptide(L)'
;MTAYADAGAQALANPDPWAGFRGYIERVCAMQADDRGFASVLCMSFPTDKQFEAERDRGYASFLELVRRAQAAGGLRDDFVAEDLVILLMANAGVVVGTADAAPDAWRRFAAYMIQAFSARSAAPLPPPPSYTAMDHALHHLYRSGIRDQRCGG
;
A
#
# COMPACT_ATOMS: atom_id res chain seq x y z
N MET A 1 4.11 8.57 -9.73
CA MET A 1 2.80 9.05 -9.19
C MET A 1 1.65 8.68 -10.11
N THR A 2 1.71 9.00 -11.41
CA THR A 2 0.71 8.58 -12.42
C THR A 2 0.43 7.06 -12.35
N ALA A 3 1.46 6.23 -12.25
CA ALA A 3 1.33 4.77 -12.20
C ALA A 3 0.50 4.26 -11.00
N TYR A 4 0.53 4.94 -9.86
CA TYR A 4 -0.26 4.57 -8.68
C TYR A 4 -1.75 4.94 -8.86
N ALA A 5 -2.03 6.14 -9.37
CA ALA A 5 -3.39 6.56 -9.70
C ALA A 5 -4.00 5.68 -10.81
N ASP A 6 -3.19 5.33 -11.81
CA ASP A 6 -3.58 4.43 -12.90
C ASP A 6 -3.88 3.02 -12.40
N ALA A 7 -3.12 2.51 -11.43
CA ALA A 7 -3.38 1.21 -10.81
C ALA A 7 -4.76 1.17 -10.13
N GLY A 8 -5.15 2.24 -9.43
CA GLY A 8 -6.48 2.37 -8.83
C GLY A 8 -7.59 2.39 -9.87
N ALA A 9 -7.43 3.17 -10.93
CA ALA A 9 -8.41 3.27 -12.01
C ALA A 9 -8.60 1.93 -12.75
N GLN A 10 -7.50 1.22 -13.06
CA GLN A 10 -7.52 -0.09 -13.68
C GLN A 10 -8.22 -1.14 -12.79
N ALA A 11 -7.93 -1.11 -11.50
CA ALA A 11 -8.56 -2.02 -10.54
C ALA A 11 -10.07 -1.78 -10.42
N LEU A 12 -10.51 -0.52 -10.45
CA LEU A 12 -11.94 -0.14 -10.44
C LEU A 12 -12.69 -0.57 -11.69
N ALA A 13 -11.99 -0.73 -12.82
CA ALA A 13 -12.56 -1.23 -14.07
C ALA A 13 -12.82 -2.74 -14.06
N ASN A 14 -12.29 -3.48 -13.08
CA ASN A 14 -12.53 -4.93 -12.97
C ASN A 14 -13.99 -5.18 -12.56
N PRO A 15 -14.74 -6.02 -13.29
CA PRO A 15 -16.14 -6.33 -12.98
C PRO A 15 -16.30 -7.13 -11.67
N ASP A 16 -15.27 -7.87 -11.23
CA ASP A 16 -15.21 -8.53 -9.93
C ASP A 16 -14.50 -7.61 -8.92
N PRO A 17 -15.22 -7.05 -7.93
CA PRO A 17 -14.64 -6.12 -6.96
C PRO A 17 -13.50 -6.71 -6.12
N TRP A 18 -13.60 -7.99 -5.75
CA TRP A 18 -12.56 -8.68 -4.99
C TRP A 18 -11.32 -8.92 -5.85
N ALA A 19 -11.49 -9.34 -7.10
CA ALA A 19 -10.37 -9.48 -8.04
C ALA A 19 -9.70 -8.13 -8.32
N GLY A 20 -10.48 -7.05 -8.44
CA GLY A 20 -9.97 -5.69 -8.58
C GLY A 20 -9.12 -5.27 -7.38
N PHE A 21 -9.62 -5.47 -6.16
CA PHE A 21 -8.88 -5.16 -4.93
C PHE A 21 -7.57 -5.97 -4.84
N ARG A 22 -7.61 -7.30 -5.06
CA ARG A 22 -6.42 -8.15 -5.06
C ARG A 22 -5.37 -7.68 -6.07
N GLY A 23 -5.80 -7.44 -7.30
CA GLY A 23 -4.91 -6.96 -8.37
C GLY A 23 -4.26 -5.63 -8.04
N TYR A 24 -4.98 -4.73 -7.37
CA TYR A 24 -4.43 -3.48 -6.85
C TYR A 24 -3.32 -3.72 -5.82
N ILE A 25 -3.57 -4.56 -4.81
CA ILE A 25 -2.58 -4.90 -3.78
C ILE A 25 -1.32 -5.52 -4.41
N GLU A 26 -1.48 -6.49 -5.32
CA GLU A 26 -0.37 -7.11 -6.04
C GLU A 26 0.44 -6.06 -6.83
N ARG A 27 -0.25 -5.15 -7.51
CA ARG A 27 0.38 -4.11 -8.32
C ARG A 27 1.18 -3.13 -7.49
N VAL A 28 0.65 -2.62 -6.38
CA VAL A 28 1.38 -1.66 -5.53
C VAL A 28 2.57 -2.30 -4.83
N CYS A 29 2.48 -3.57 -4.42
CA CYS A 29 3.61 -4.32 -3.87
C CYS A 29 4.70 -4.54 -4.94
N ALA A 30 4.32 -4.85 -6.19
CA ALA A 30 5.25 -5.00 -7.30
C ALA A 30 5.98 -3.68 -7.60
N MET A 31 5.27 -2.56 -7.61
CA MET A 31 5.87 -1.24 -7.85
C MET A 31 6.94 -0.89 -6.80
N GLN A 32 6.76 -1.30 -5.53
CA GLN A 32 7.78 -1.15 -4.50
C GLN A 32 9.01 -2.04 -4.74
N ALA A 33 8.80 -3.23 -5.31
CA ALA A 33 9.90 -4.15 -5.63
C ALA A 33 10.71 -3.68 -6.86
N ASP A 34 10.05 -3.10 -7.85
CA ASP A 34 10.68 -2.60 -9.07
C ASP A 34 11.46 -1.31 -8.83
N ASP A 35 10.98 -0.47 -7.92
CA ASP A 35 11.62 0.81 -7.58
C ASP A 35 11.82 0.93 -6.07
N ARG A 36 13.05 0.64 -5.61
CA ARG A 36 13.42 0.75 -4.20
C ARG A 36 13.26 2.18 -3.65
N GLY A 37 13.35 3.21 -4.51
CA GLY A 37 13.04 4.59 -4.18
C GLY A 37 11.53 4.83 -4.02
N PHE A 38 10.70 4.05 -4.72
CA PHE A 38 9.24 4.14 -4.65
C PHE A 38 8.67 3.67 -3.31
N ALA A 39 9.36 2.78 -2.60
CA ALA A 39 9.02 2.43 -1.21
C ALA A 39 8.97 3.68 -0.31
N SER A 40 9.88 4.63 -0.57
CA SER A 40 9.87 5.95 0.07
C SER A 40 8.73 6.84 -0.43
N VAL A 41 8.39 6.76 -1.71
CA VAL A 41 7.45 7.68 -2.39
C VAL A 41 6.00 7.47 -1.95
N LEU A 42 5.57 6.22 -1.72
CA LEU A 42 4.23 5.95 -1.17
C LEU A 42 4.04 6.48 0.25
N CYS A 43 5.14 6.65 0.96
CA CYS A 43 5.19 7.23 2.29
C CYS A 43 5.35 8.76 2.27
N MET A 44 5.48 9.38 1.09
CA MET A 44 5.81 10.81 1.00
C MET A 44 4.55 11.66 0.83
N SER A 45 4.27 12.44 1.86
CA SER A 45 3.67 13.75 1.67
C SER A 45 4.75 14.64 1.06
N PHE A 46 4.79 14.83 -0.27
CA PHE A 46 5.63 15.84 -0.87
C PHE A 46 5.04 17.22 -0.55
N PRO A 47 5.72 18.07 0.20
CA PRO A 47 5.29 19.45 0.31
C PRO A 47 5.69 20.16 -0.98
N THR A 48 4.78 20.72 -1.73
CA THR A 48 5.02 21.84 -2.65
C THR A 48 4.48 21.78 -4.07
N ASP A 49 3.98 20.67 -4.58
CA ASP A 49 3.37 20.72 -5.90
C ASP A 49 1.87 20.33 -5.84
N LYS A 50 0.99 21.31 -6.11
CA LYS A 50 -0.48 21.12 -6.11
C LYS A 50 -0.95 20.01 -7.08
N GLN A 51 -0.18 19.74 -8.11
CA GLN A 51 -0.49 18.67 -9.06
C GLN A 51 -0.28 17.29 -8.43
N PHE A 52 0.76 17.12 -7.63
CA PHE A 52 1.02 15.89 -6.86
C PHE A 52 -0.03 15.65 -5.77
N GLU A 53 -0.48 16.70 -5.10
CA GLU A 53 -1.57 16.58 -4.12
C GLU A 53 -2.86 16.08 -4.78
N ALA A 54 -3.25 16.64 -5.92
CA ALA A 54 -4.45 16.23 -6.64
C ALA A 54 -4.38 14.77 -7.17
N GLU A 55 -3.20 14.31 -7.61
CA GLU A 55 -2.99 12.92 -8.04
C GLU A 55 -3.02 11.95 -6.85
N ARG A 56 -2.42 12.32 -5.73
CA ARG A 56 -2.46 11.54 -4.48
C ARG A 56 -3.90 11.40 -3.99
N ASP A 57 -4.65 12.49 -3.97
CA ASP A 57 -6.04 12.49 -3.50
C ASP A 57 -6.95 11.64 -4.40
N ARG A 58 -6.72 11.67 -5.72
CA ARG A 58 -7.42 10.78 -6.66
C ARG A 58 -7.07 9.32 -6.42
N GLY A 59 -5.77 9.01 -6.24
CA GLY A 59 -5.32 7.65 -5.93
C GLY A 59 -5.93 7.12 -4.64
N TYR A 60 -5.98 7.96 -3.61
CA TYR A 60 -6.59 7.61 -2.33
C TYR A 60 -8.11 7.42 -2.44
N ALA A 61 -8.80 8.30 -3.15
CA ALA A 61 -10.23 8.17 -3.39
C ALA A 61 -10.57 6.88 -4.17
N SER A 62 -9.77 6.54 -5.19
CA SER A 62 -9.91 5.29 -5.94
C SER A 62 -9.71 4.07 -5.04
N PHE A 63 -8.74 4.10 -4.15
CA PHE A 63 -8.49 3.03 -3.19
C PHE A 63 -9.67 2.85 -2.21
N LEU A 64 -10.19 3.93 -1.65
CA LEU A 64 -11.36 3.86 -0.76
C LEU A 64 -12.58 3.25 -1.46
N GLU A 65 -12.79 3.59 -2.73
CA GLU A 65 -13.89 3.01 -3.52
C GLU A 65 -13.66 1.52 -3.81
N LEU A 66 -12.41 1.07 -4.06
CA LEU A 66 -12.07 -0.35 -4.17
C LEU A 66 -12.40 -1.11 -2.89
N VAL A 67 -12.01 -0.58 -1.73
CA VAL A 67 -12.32 -1.16 -0.42
C VAL A 67 -13.83 -1.31 -0.26
N ARG A 68 -14.57 -0.21 -0.45
CA ARG A 68 -16.03 -0.19 -0.32
C ARG A 68 -16.71 -1.24 -1.20
N ARG A 69 -16.30 -1.34 -2.47
CA ARG A 69 -16.87 -2.32 -3.42
C ARG A 69 -16.54 -3.76 -3.03
N ALA A 70 -15.30 -4.02 -2.63
CA ALA A 70 -14.87 -5.37 -2.26
C ALA A 70 -15.53 -5.85 -0.97
N GLN A 71 -15.75 -4.96 0.01
CA GLN A 71 -16.53 -5.24 1.23
C GLN A 71 -18.00 -5.48 0.90
N ALA A 72 -18.63 -4.62 0.12
CA ALA A 72 -20.04 -4.76 -0.28
C ALA A 72 -20.30 -6.05 -1.07
N ALA A 73 -19.33 -6.54 -1.83
CA ALA A 73 -19.40 -7.81 -2.55
C ALA A 73 -19.08 -9.04 -1.66
N GLY A 74 -18.73 -8.84 -0.38
CA GLY A 74 -18.40 -9.91 0.57
C GLY A 74 -17.06 -10.61 0.29
N GLY A 75 -16.16 -10.01 -0.49
CA GLY A 75 -14.83 -10.55 -0.78
C GLY A 75 -13.76 -10.09 0.21
N LEU A 76 -13.82 -8.82 0.60
CA LEU A 76 -12.94 -8.20 1.59
C LEU A 76 -13.60 -8.20 2.97
N ARG A 77 -12.81 -8.43 4.01
CA ARG A 77 -13.28 -8.39 5.40
C ARG A 77 -13.80 -6.99 5.78
N ASP A 78 -14.88 -6.94 6.58
CA ASP A 78 -15.58 -5.69 6.91
C ASP A 78 -14.79 -4.77 7.85
N ASP A 79 -13.84 -5.32 8.61
CA ASP A 79 -12.97 -4.57 9.53
C ASP A 79 -11.67 -4.08 8.88
N PHE A 80 -11.50 -4.27 7.55
CA PHE A 80 -10.38 -3.69 6.81
C PHE A 80 -10.56 -2.17 6.70
N VAL A 81 -9.51 -1.43 7.01
CA VAL A 81 -9.46 0.04 6.94
C VAL A 81 -8.29 0.53 6.07
N ALA A 82 -8.30 1.79 5.70
CA ALA A 82 -7.26 2.35 4.82
C ALA A 82 -5.85 2.27 5.43
N GLU A 83 -5.74 2.33 6.75
CA GLU A 83 -4.49 2.22 7.50
C GLU A 83 -3.82 0.86 7.32
N ASP A 84 -4.60 -0.21 7.04
CA ASP A 84 -4.06 -1.55 6.77
C ASP A 84 -3.23 -1.58 5.48
N LEU A 85 -3.58 -0.77 4.48
CA LEU A 85 -2.74 -0.61 3.28
C LEU A 85 -1.39 -0.01 3.65
N VAL A 86 -1.36 0.98 4.52
CA VAL A 86 -0.11 1.62 4.94
C VAL A 86 0.78 0.62 5.66
N ILE A 87 0.22 -0.15 6.58
CA ILE A 87 0.94 -1.21 7.31
C ILE A 87 1.49 -2.25 6.34
N LEU A 88 0.66 -2.70 5.39
CA LEU A 88 1.08 -3.63 4.34
C LEU A 88 2.28 -3.10 3.56
N LEU A 89 2.21 -1.86 3.09
CA LEU A 89 3.26 -1.25 2.27
C LEU A 89 4.57 -1.04 3.05
N MET A 90 4.48 -0.68 4.33
CA MET A 90 5.65 -0.59 5.21
C MET A 90 6.31 -1.96 5.39
N ALA A 91 5.53 -3.00 5.62
CA ALA A 91 6.03 -4.36 5.78
C ALA A 91 6.61 -4.90 4.46
N ASN A 92 5.94 -4.67 3.33
CA ASN A 92 6.41 -5.08 2.01
C ASN A 92 7.74 -4.40 1.64
N ALA A 93 7.88 -3.11 1.92
CA ALA A 93 9.15 -2.39 1.73
C ALA A 93 10.28 -3.02 2.55
N GLY A 94 10.01 -3.40 3.80
CA GLY A 94 10.97 -4.13 4.64
C GLY A 94 11.38 -5.49 4.05
N VAL A 95 10.41 -6.26 3.53
CA VAL A 95 10.69 -7.53 2.83
C VAL A 95 11.53 -7.28 1.59
N VAL A 96 11.15 -6.34 0.72
CA VAL A 96 11.89 -6.02 -0.51
C VAL A 96 13.34 -5.65 -0.21
N VAL A 97 13.57 -4.77 0.75
CA VAL A 97 14.93 -4.32 1.12
C VAL A 97 15.72 -5.46 1.78
N GLY A 98 15.11 -6.16 2.74
CA GLY A 98 15.79 -7.20 3.52
C GLY A 98 16.13 -8.46 2.72
N THR A 99 15.44 -8.72 1.60
CA THR A 99 15.65 -9.92 0.78
C THR A 99 16.27 -9.65 -0.59
N ALA A 100 16.63 -8.40 -0.87
CA ALA A 100 17.02 -7.93 -2.19
C ALA A 100 18.12 -8.78 -2.87
N ASP A 101 19.11 -9.20 -2.11
CA ASP A 101 20.29 -9.90 -2.64
C ASP A 101 20.10 -11.43 -2.71
N ALA A 102 19.33 -12.00 -1.77
CA ALA A 102 19.22 -13.45 -1.62
C ALA A 102 17.90 -14.03 -2.15
N ALA A 103 16.80 -13.28 -2.07
CA ALA A 103 15.47 -13.72 -2.46
C ALA A 103 14.60 -12.53 -2.95
N PRO A 104 14.94 -11.91 -4.10
CA PRO A 104 14.29 -10.69 -4.59
C PRO A 104 12.78 -10.81 -4.83
N ASP A 105 12.25 -12.03 -5.01
CA ASP A 105 10.83 -12.30 -5.22
C ASP A 105 10.05 -12.65 -3.93
N ALA A 106 10.69 -12.61 -2.75
CA ALA A 106 10.04 -12.97 -1.47
C ALA A 106 8.79 -12.13 -1.17
N TRP A 107 8.75 -10.88 -1.64
CA TRP A 107 7.60 -9.99 -1.51
C TRP A 107 6.31 -10.57 -2.13
N ARG A 108 6.41 -11.38 -3.20
CA ARG A 108 5.24 -12.02 -3.84
C ARG A 108 4.54 -12.96 -2.87
N ARG A 109 5.33 -13.75 -2.11
CA ARG A 109 4.79 -14.64 -1.10
C ARG A 109 4.17 -13.88 0.07
N PHE A 110 4.81 -12.79 0.51
CA PHE A 110 4.27 -11.90 1.54
C PHE A 110 2.94 -11.28 1.10
N ALA A 111 2.89 -10.69 -0.10
CA ALA A 111 1.66 -10.12 -0.65
C ALA A 111 0.52 -11.15 -0.73
N ALA A 112 0.82 -12.38 -1.17
CA ALA A 112 -0.15 -13.46 -1.23
C ALA A 112 -0.72 -13.84 0.15
N TYR A 113 0.12 -13.90 1.19
CA TYR A 113 -0.34 -14.12 2.57
C TYR A 113 -1.28 -13.00 3.04
N MET A 114 -0.91 -11.74 2.77
CA MET A 114 -1.72 -10.60 3.20
C MET A 114 -3.07 -10.56 2.47
N ILE A 115 -3.11 -10.85 1.18
CA ILE A 115 -4.35 -10.93 0.41
C ILE A 115 -5.28 -12.02 0.98
N GLN A 116 -4.74 -13.18 1.36
CA GLN A 116 -5.53 -14.22 2.02
C GLN A 116 -6.05 -13.77 3.39
N ALA A 117 -5.23 -13.07 4.17
CA ALA A 117 -5.64 -12.53 5.47
C ALA A 117 -6.74 -11.45 5.34
N PHE A 118 -6.74 -10.69 4.25
CA PHE A 118 -7.77 -9.66 3.98
C PHE A 118 -9.10 -10.23 3.49
N SER A 119 -9.14 -11.50 3.09
CA SER A 119 -10.38 -12.13 2.64
C SER A 119 -11.45 -12.14 3.75
N ALA A 120 -12.71 -11.90 3.39
CA ALA A 120 -13.85 -12.02 4.30
C ALA A 120 -14.01 -13.41 4.93
N ARG A 121 -13.35 -14.44 4.36
CA ARG A 121 -13.31 -15.80 4.93
C ARG A 121 -12.40 -15.89 6.17
N SER A 122 -11.53 -14.92 6.41
CA SER A 122 -10.69 -14.82 7.59
C SER A 122 -11.50 -14.22 8.73
N ALA A 123 -12.17 -15.05 9.52
CA ALA A 123 -13.27 -14.66 10.39
C ALA A 123 -12.88 -14.10 11.76
N ALA A 124 -11.62 -14.15 12.19
CA ALA A 124 -11.24 -13.63 13.49
C ALA A 124 -11.16 -12.10 13.46
N PRO A 125 -11.74 -11.37 14.43
CA PRO A 125 -11.63 -9.92 14.51
C PRO A 125 -10.18 -9.49 14.72
N LEU A 126 -9.79 -8.38 14.07
CA LEU A 126 -8.48 -7.76 14.24
C LEU A 126 -8.45 -6.86 15.50
N PRO A 127 -7.27 -6.62 16.08
CA PRO A 127 -7.09 -5.53 17.04
C PRO A 127 -7.53 -4.19 16.41
N PRO A 128 -7.88 -3.17 17.23
CA PRO A 128 -8.24 -1.86 16.72
C PRO A 128 -7.14 -1.30 15.83
N PRO A 129 -7.49 -0.66 14.68
CA PRO A 129 -6.52 -0.05 13.81
C PRO A 129 -5.88 1.19 14.49
N PRO A 130 -4.63 1.55 14.14
CA PRO A 130 -4.06 2.81 14.56
C PRO A 130 -4.84 3.98 13.95
N SER A 131 -4.81 5.14 14.59
CA SER A 131 -5.45 6.34 14.03
C SER A 131 -4.71 6.83 12.77
N TYR A 132 -5.43 7.49 11.87
CA TYR A 132 -4.83 8.15 10.70
C TYR A 132 -3.65 9.06 11.08
N THR A 133 -3.79 9.89 12.11
CA THR A 133 -2.73 10.79 12.59
C THR A 133 -1.49 10.03 13.07
N ALA A 134 -1.67 8.90 13.76
CA ALA A 134 -0.56 8.07 14.20
C ALA A 134 0.21 7.47 13.01
N MET A 135 -0.51 7.01 11.99
CA MET A 135 0.11 6.45 10.77
C MET A 135 0.80 7.53 9.94
N ASP A 136 0.21 8.71 9.83
CA ASP A 136 0.83 9.86 9.16
C ASP A 136 2.16 10.26 9.82
N HIS A 137 2.19 10.33 11.16
CA HIS A 137 3.43 10.58 11.91
C HIS A 137 4.48 9.49 11.71
N ALA A 138 4.08 8.22 11.69
CA ALA A 138 4.99 7.10 11.47
C ALA A 138 5.64 7.18 10.08
N LEU A 139 4.87 7.49 9.04
CA LEU A 139 5.35 7.68 7.69
C LEU A 139 6.36 8.83 7.58
N HIS A 140 6.05 9.97 8.19
CA HIS A 140 6.96 11.13 8.23
C HIS A 140 8.27 10.81 8.95
N HIS A 141 8.23 10.01 10.02
CA HIS A 141 9.43 9.60 10.75
C HIS A 141 10.35 8.71 9.91
N LEU A 142 9.78 7.73 9.21
CA LEU A 142 10.53 6.83 8.31
C LEU A 142 11.22 7.62 7.19
N TYR A 143 10.53 8.58 6.60
CA TYR A 143 11.09 9.46 5.58
C TYR A 143 12.31 10.23 6.08
N ARG A 144 12.23 10.86 7.25
CA ARG A 144 13.34 11.62 7.84
C ARG A 144 14.55 10.75 8.17
N SER A 145 14.33 9.50 8.57
CA SER A 145 15.39 8.54 8.85
C SER A 145 16.09 8.05 7.57
N GLY A 146 15.33 7.74 6.52
CA GLY A 146 15.87 7.30 5.23
C GLY A 146 16.73 8.36 4.53
N ILE A 147 16.39 9.66 4.66
CA ILE A 147 17.21 10.77 4.11
C ILE A 147 18.55 10.91 4.86
N ARG A 148 18.60 10.61 6.16
CA ARG A 148 19.84 10.69 6.94
C ARG A 148 20.83 9.61 6.51
N ASP A 149 20.36 8.39 6.29
CA ASP A 149 21.25 7.28 5.89
C ASP A 149 21.86 7.49 4.51
N GLN A 150 21.15 8.11 3.58
CA GLN A 150 21.68 8.43 2.25
C GLN A 150 22.73 9.55 2.26
N ARG A 151 22.76 10.40 3.27
CA ARG A 151 23.75 11.49 3.42
C ARG A 151 25.03 11.07 4.17
N CYS A 152 25.01 9.97 4.91
CA CYS A 152 26.17 9.48 5.65
C CYS A 152 26.95 8.39 4.90
N GLY A 153 26.53 7.96 3.72
CA GLY A 153 27.18 6.95 2.89
C GLY A 153 27.92 7.47 1.65
N GLY A 154 28.29 8.75 1.63
CA GLY A 154 29.06 9.41 0.57
C GLY A 154 30.46 9.78 1.01
#